data_c61e037f6fb982a983877add070671cb
#
_entry.id   c61e037f6fb982a983877add070671cb
#
_cell.length_a   1.000
_cell.length_b   1.000
_cell.length_c   1.000
_cell.angle_alpha   90.00
_cell.angle_beta   90.00
_cell.angle_gamma   90.00
#
_symmetry.space_group_name_H-M   'P 1'
#
loop_
_entity.id
_entity.type
_entity.pdbx_description
1 polymer ?
#
loop_
_entity_poly.entity_id
_entity_poly.type
_entity_poly.pdbx_seq_one_letter_code
_entity_poly.pdbx_strand_id
1 'polypeptide(L)'
;MKKYLLFSFVLLAAGVFLCVDMRTMRLAKLLDAYNHHSFFKVEKSDYYEKLPDNFRDRKLVEAYFSAPKGYEKLGSLIDDDYAWSAVYAWDLCRQGVFADKKTEKKLTEILSKMRKLDPDNSCPDYIEAVVHYWKAVKYDHSGIELKIKSVNRNELEKAIAFYIQAVNKPYVKIYNAERSDYIVSLLGLKSDMLGTIQRISVNSMALFPHLNPLRELARMAVFYAQVLDKDGKKVESRRILRSGRDFVRQWAKDNSDMLIEYLVYAAIIGEFHKSAQKLNDKEMTAFYGRIVDDLQKWKSNKEKASLLAIRYGGYCSSMITPAMAADIPIETFTPERKLTYLVFDRLVLAGFAIFCVLIVFYLSIGTAVGKLCRKEVRLIKFSRQSWLKIIGIGMFLPIGVFLVFSRIDAIGGRDFSFYVNKIGLWGSLGLLGFMWLFTAATLRIEIRKAGKINFASHCLSKILPYALFVFIAGAVLGIWFEFEEKFYLRRDTIICSDRGLSGIENKTVQERTGKLLDFLK
;
A
#
# COMPACT_ATOMS: atom_id res chain seq x y z
N MET A 1 -13.99 -50.45 3.85
CA MET A 1 -14.43 -49.25 4.55
C MET A 1 -13.26 -48.44 5.11
N LYS A 2 -12.31 -48.96 5.91
CA LYS A 2 -11.16 -48.20 6.44
C LYS A 2 -10.32 -47.54 5.32
N LYS A 3 -9.96 -48.31 4.28
CA LYS A 3 -9.20 -47.80 3.12
C LYS A 3 -9.95 -46.67 2.38
N TYR A 4 -11.27 -46.79 2.25
CA TYR A 4 -12.11 -45.76 1.61
C TYR A 4 -12.15 -44.48 2.42
N LEU A 5 -12.34 -44.54 3.72
CA LEU A 5 -12.31 -43.38 4.59
C LEU A 5 -10.93 -42.72 4.59
N LEU A 6 -9.86 -43.51 4.75
CA LEU A 6 -8.50 -42.98 4.69
C LEU A 6 -8.24 -42.24 3.40
N PHE A 7 -8.56 -42.84 2.27
CA PHE A 7 -8.40 -42.21 0.95
C PHE A 7 -9.22 -40.89 0.84
N SER A 8 -10.48 -40.93 1.34
CA SER A 8 -11.33 -39.72 1.34
C SER A 8 -10.75 -38.58 2.17
N PHE A 9 -10.18 -38.88 3.36
CA PHE A 9 -9.58 -37.88 4.22
C PHE A 9 -8.26 -37.33 3.64
N VAL A 10 -7.44 -38.17 3.01
CA VAL A 10 -6.22 -37.72 2.31
C VAL A 10 -6.58 -36.77 1.16
N LEU A 11 -7.60 -37.17 0.37
CA LEU A 11 -8.07 -36.36 -0.75
C LEU A 11 -8.68 -35.02 -0.27
N LEU A 12 -9.44 -35.04 0.84
CA LEU A 12 -9.99 -33.84 1.44
C LEU A 12 -8.88 -32.92 1.95
N ALA A 13 -7.88 -33.47 2.65
CA ALA A 13 -6.75 -32.68 3.14
C ALA A 13 -5.96 -32.03 1.99
N ALA A 14 -5.69 -32.79 0.93
CA ALA A 14 -5.06 -32.27 -0.28
C ALA A 14 -5.91 -31.15 -0.93
N GLY A 15 -7.23 -31.36 -1.03
CA GLY A 15 -8.15 -30.37 -1.57
C GLY A 15 -8.20 -29.09 -0.73
N VAL A 16 -8.27 -29.23 0.60
CA VAL A 16 -8.21 -28.08 1.51
C VAL A 16 -6.91 -27.31 1.35
N PHE A 17 -5.78 -28.02 1.27
CA PHE A 17 -4.48 -27.40 1.04
C PHE A 17 -4.44 -26.59 -0.27
N LEU A 18 -5.07 -27.10 -1.34
CA LEU A 18 -5.18 -26.38 -2.62
C LEU A 18 -6.13 -25.17 -2.55
N CYS A 19 -7.19 -25.24 -1.71
CA CYS A 19 -8.15 -24.15 -1.55
C CYS A 19 -7.69 -23.08 -0.56
N VAL A 20 -6.98 -23.48 0.49
CA VAL A 20 -6.53 -22.61 1.59
C VAL A 20 -5.03 -22.34 1.42
N ASP A 21 -4.68 -21.55 0.42
CA ASP A 21 -3.31 -21.09 0.27
C ASP A 21 -2.95 -20.16 1.45
N MET A 22 -1.78 -20.37 2.06
CA MET A 22 -1.21 -19.48 3.07
C MET A 22 -1.15 -18.03 2.61
N ARG A 23 -0.98 -17.79 1.30
CA ARG A 23 -1.03 -16.46 0.67
C ARG A 23 -2.39 -15.81 0.86
N THR A 24 -3.48 -16.57 0.71
CA THR A 24 -4.86 -16.07 0.84
C THR A 24 -5.13 -15.55 2.24
N MET A 25 -4.68 -16.27 3.27
CA MET A 25 -4.83 -15.82 4.66
C MET A 25 -4.03 -14.56 4.98
N ARG A 26 -2.80 -14.47 4.47
CA ARG A 26 -1.96 -13.26 4.60
C ARG A 26 -2.56 -12.08 3.86
N LEU A 27 -3.08 -12.30 2.67
CA LEU A 27 -3.74 -11.28 1.88
C LEU A 27 -5.02 -10.77 2.56
N ALA A 28 -5.82 -11.65 3.17
CA ALA A 28 -7.00 -11.25 3.94
C ALA A 28 -6.62 -10.36 5.13
N LYS A 29 -5.55 -10.70 5.87
CA LYS A 29 -5.03 -9.86 6.96
C LYS A 29 -4.55 -8.48 6.47
N LEU A 30 -3.87 -8.43 5.33
CA LEU A 30 -3.42 -7.19 4.72
C LEU A 30 -4.59 -6.31 4.29
N LEU A 31 -5.63 -6.90 3.73
CA LEU A 31 -6.85 -6.21 3.32
C LEU A 31 -7.67 -5.73 4.53
N ASP A 32 -7.73 -6.51 5.60
CA ASP A 32 -8.36 -6.10 6.85
C ASP A 32 -7.63 -4.91 7.49
N ALA A 33 -6.30 -4.97 7.55
CA ALA A 33 -5.46 -3.87 8.02
C ALA A 33 -5.69 -2.58 7.23
N TYR A 34 -5.94 -2.69 5.93
CA TYR A 34 -6.26 -1.56 5.08
C TYR A 34 -7.66 -0.99 5.33
N ASN A 35 -8.68 -1.81 5.38
CA ASN A 35 -10.06 -1.36 5.60
C ASN A 35 -10.23 -0.57 6.92
N HIS A 36 -9.37 -0.84 7.90
CA HIS A 36 -9.35 -0.15 9.18
C HIS A 36 -8.38 1.05 9.23
N HIS A 37 -7.92 1.56 8.07
CA HIS A 37 -6.87 2.59 7.98
C HIS A 37 -5.61 2.26 8.79
N SER A 38 -5.39 0.99 9.09
CA SER A 38 -4.26 0.49 9.87
C SER A 38 -3.15 -0.08 8.99
N PHE A 39 -2.93 0.50 7.80
CA PHE A 39 -1.84 0.15 6.88
C PHE A 39 -0.49 0.05 7.59
N PHE A 40 -0.30 0.91 8.59
CA PHE A 40 0.89 0.93 9.45
C PHE A 40 0.91 -0.16 10.54
N LYS A 41 -0.13 -1.00 10.64
CA LYS A 41 -0.23 -2.09 11.62
C LYS A 41 -0.12 -3.48 11.02
N VAL A 42 0.40 -3.62 9.80
CA VAL A 42 0.81 -4.94 9.29
C VAL A 42 1.67 -5.59 10.36
N GLU A 43 1.25 -6.75 10.84
CA GLU A 43 1.93 -7.40 11.99
C GLU A 43 3.40 -7.56 11.65
N LYS A 44 4.24 -6.96 12.46
CA LYS A 44 5.70 -6.98 12.32
C LYS A 44 6.24 -8.40 12.12
N SER A 45 5.62 -9.39 12.75
CA SER A 45 5.93 -10.81 12.63
C SER A 45 5.97 -11.32 11.18
N ASP A 46 5.08 -10.88 10.29
CA ASP A 46 5.04 -11.35 8.90
C ASP A 46 6.29 -10.97 8.08
N TYR A 47 7.01 -9.96 8.52
CA TYR A 47 8.25 -9.51 7.89
C TYR A 47 9.50 -10.05 8.60
N TYR A 48 9.47 -10.21 9.92
CA TYR A 48 10.65 -10.60 10.70
C TYR A 48 11.07 -12.06 10.51
N GLU A 49 10.13 -12.97 10.29
CA GLU A 49 10.43 -14.39 10.05
C GLU A 49 11.27 -14.65 8.80
N LYS A 50 11.31 -13.68 7.87
CA LYS A 50 12.04 -13.78 6.61
C LYS A 50 13.38 -13.09 6.61
N LEU A 51 13.69 -12.34 7.66
CA LEU A 51 14.94 -11.60 7.72
C LEU A 51 16.12 -12.53 7.96
N PRO A 52 17.25 -12.28 7.28
CA PRO A 52 18.50 -12.94 7.61
C PRO A 52 18.81 -12.75 9.09
N ASP A 53 19.41 -13.75 9.73
CA ASP A 53 19.85 -13.68 11.14
C ASP A 53 20.94 -12.62 11.39
N ASN A 54 21.25 -11.80 10.41
CA ASN A 54 22.16 -10.68 10.51
C ASN A 54 21.54 -9.59 11.43
N PHE A 55 22.14 -9.42 12.58
CA PHE A 55 21.72 -8.47 13.60
C PHE A 55 21.58 -7.03 13.09
N ARG A 56 22.41 -6.58 12.15
CA ARG A 56 22.35 -5.23 11.57
C ARG A 56 21.07 -5.04 10.76
N ASP A 57 20.83 -5.94 9.81
CA ASP A 57 19.69 -5.85 8.89
C ASP A 57 18.37 -5.96 9.63
N ARG A 58 18.29 -6.86 10.60
CA ARG A 58 17.12 -7.01 11.46
C ARG A 58 16.80 -5.72 12.22
N LYS A 59 17.79 -5.05 12.81
CA LYS A 59 17.61 -3.78 13.51
C LYS A 59 17.21 -2.63 12.57
N LEU A 60 17.76 -2.58 11.36
CA LEU A 60 17.39 -1.58 10.36
C LEU A 60 15.91 -1.74 9.97
N VAL A 61 15.47 -2.96 9.71
CA VAL A 61 14.06 -3.25 9.40
C VAL A 61 13.14 -2.97 10.59
N GLU A 62 13.57 -3.36 11.82
CA GLU A 62 12.83 -3.03 13.04
C GLU A 62 12.66 -1.52 13.24
N ALA A 63 13.71 -0.76 13.00
CA ALA A 63 13.67 0.69 13.11
C ALA A 63 12.75 1.30 12.06
N TYR A 64 12.83 0.84 10.81
CA TYR A 64 11.99 1.28 9.71
C TYR A 64 10.50 1.09 10.01
N PHE A 65 10.10 -0.12 10.46
CA PHE A 65 8.70 -0.42 10.78
C PHE A 65 8.23 0.12 12.15
N SER A 66 9.13 0.53 13.02
CA SER A 66 8.79 1.09 14.34
C SER A 66 8.80 2.60 14.37
N ALA A 67 9.04 3.23 13.25
CA ALA A 67 9.11 4.67 13.15
C ALA A 67 7.79 5.36 13.64
N PRO A 68 7.87 6.55 14.25
CA PRO A 68 9.08 7.34 14.47
C PRO A 68 9.98 6.91 15.64
N LYS A 69 9.48 6.16 16.59
CA LYS A 69 10.24 5.76 17.81
C LYS A 69 11.42 4.81 17.54
N GLY A 70 11.41 4.13 16.39
CA GLY A 70 12.43 3.16 16.01
C GLY A 70 13.78 3.78 15.65
N TYR A 71 13.81 5.03 15.21
CA TYR A 71 15.04 5.67 14.76
C TYR A 71 16.04 5.95 15.88
N GLU A 72 15.60 6.06 17.12
CA GLU A 72 16.52 6.12 18.25
C GLU A 72 17.44 4.88 18.33
N LYS A 73 16.92 3.71 17.90
CA LYS A 73 17.68 2.47 17.87
C LYS A 73 18.73 2.44 16.75
N LEU A 74 18.58 3.30 15.73
CA LEU A 74 19.51 3.41 14.61
C LEU A 74 20.83 4.11 15.01
N GLY A 75 20.84 4.89 16.08
CA GLY A 75 21.98 5.72 16.46
C GLY A 75 23.33 5.01 16.59
N SER A 76 23.33 3.71 16.85
CA SER A 76 24.54 2.88 16.88
C SER A 76 24.84 2.13 15.57
N LEU A 77 23.92 2.18 14.57
CA LEU A 77 24.01 1.42 13.32
C LEU A 77 24.32 2.29 12.09
N ILE A 78 24.27 3.63 12.28
CA ILE A 78 24.27 4.63 11.20
C ILE A 78 25.69 5.11 10.86
N ASP A 79 26.72 4.58 11.52
CA ASP A 79 28.03 5.23 11.57
C ASP A 79 28.65 5.55 10.19
N ASP A 80 28.31 4.82 9.13
CA ASP A 80 28.89 5.03 7.81
C ASP A 80 27.85 5.03 6.65
N ASP A 81 26.58 5.23 6.94
CA ASP A 81 25.51 5.20 5.94
C ASP A 81 24.78 6.55 5.87
N TYR A 82 24.93 7.25 4.75
CA TYR A 82 24.33 8.56 4.54
C TYR A 82 22.79 8.52 4.52
N ALA A 83 22.19 7.52 3.86
CA ALA A 83 20.73 7.43 3.70
C ALA A 83 20.02 7.29 5.06
N TRP A 84 20.56 6.46 5.94
CA TRP A 84 20.03 6.29 7.30
C TRP A 84 20.34 7.48 8.20
N SER A 85 21.53 8.08 8.06
CA SER A 85 21.89 9.30 8.77
C SER A 85 20.94 10.46 8.43
N ALA A 86 20.60 10.63 7.15
CA ALA A 86 19.70 11.69 6.69
C ALA A 86 18.31 11.56 7.29
N VAL A 87 17.70 10.37 7.24
CA VAL A 87 16.34 10.19 7.79
C VAL A 87 16.33 10.37 9.31
N TYR A 88 17.37 9.90 9.98
CA TYR A 88 17.47 10.06 11.43
C TYR A 88 17.68 11.51 11.83
N ALA A 89 18.52 12.26 11.13
CA ALA A 89 18.72 13.68 11.36
C ALA A 89 17.41 14.48 11.17
N TRP A 90 16.65 14.20 10.11
CA TRP A 90 15.33 14.82 9.91
C TRP A 90 14.31 14.44 10.99
N ASP A 91 14.32 13.18 11.46
CA ASP A 91 13.43 12.75 12.53
C ASP A 91 13.78 13.44 13.87
N LEU A 92 15.06 13.56 14.20
CA LEU A 92 15.51 14.34 15.34
C LEU A 92 15.04 15.79 15.24
N CYS A 93 15.14 16.42 14.07
CA CYS A 93 14.58 17.76 13.86
C CYS A 93 13.09 17.82 14.18
N ARG A 94 12.30 16.86 13.67
CA ARG A 94 10.85 16.83 13.87
C ARG A 94 10.45 16.65 15.33
N GLN A 95 11.22 15.92 16.12
CA GLN A 95 10.92 15.66 17.53
C GLN A 95 11.15 16.87 18.45
N GLY A 96 11.54 18.01 17.91
CA GLY A 96 11.74 19.23 18.68
C GLY A 96 13.01 19.22 19.52
N VAL A 97 14.11 18.87 18.88
CA VAL A 97 15.50 18.76 19.39
C VAL A 97 15.96 19.89 20.32
N PHE A 98 15.20 20.99 20.33
CA PHE A 98 15.59 22.25 21.00
C PHE A 98 15.34 22.27 22.50
N ALA A 99 14.65 21.23 23.02
CA ALA A 99 14.41 21.11 24.45
C ALA A 99 15.57 20.41 25.20
N ASP A 100 16.46 19.71 24.48
CA ASP A 100 17.52 18.90 25.10
C ASP A 100 18.88 19.06 24.38
N LYS A 101 19.86 19.60 25.16
CA LYS A 101 21.26 19.78 24.70
C LYS A 101 21.92 18.48 24.21
N LYS A 102 21.52 17.31 24.74
CA LYS A 102 22.08 16.01 24.36
C LYS A 102 21.69 15.67 22.94
N THR A 103 20.44 15.89 22.60
CA THR A 103 19.89 15.62 21.24
C THR A 103 20.46 16.60 20.23
N GLU A 104 20.64 17.87 20.61
CA GLU A 104 21.30 18.86 19.74
C GLU A 104 22.75 18.47 19.43
N LYS A 105 23.52 18.04 20.43
CA LYS A 105 24.89 17.55 20.25
C LYS A 105 24.93 16.36 19.29
N LYS A 106 24.02 15.39 19.48
CA LYS A 106 23.91 14.21 18.61
C LYS A 106 23.60 14.59 17.17
N LEU A 107 22.67 15.51 16.96
CA LEU A 107 22.35 16.01 15.62
C LEU A 107 23.58 16.65 14.97
N THR A 108 24.31 17.52 15.69
CA THR A 108 25.54 18.15 15.18
C THR A 108 26.59 17.12 14.76
N GLU A 109 26.77 16.05 15.54
CA GLU A 109 27.68 14.95 15.21
C GLU A 109 27.24 14.24 13.93
N ILE A 110 25.94 13.94 13.76
CA ILE A 110 25.40 13.31 12.55
C ILE A 110 25.60 14.22 11.34
N LEU A 111 25.27 15.50 11.42
CA LEU A 111 25.44 16.45 10.32
C LEU A 111 26.90 16.61 9.90
N SER A 112 27.83 16.60 10.87
CA SER A 112 29.27 16.60 10.59
C SER A 112 29.72 15.35 9.83
N LYS A 113 29.20 14.17 10.17
CA LYS A 113 29.46 12.91 9.44
C LYS A 113 28.88 12.96 8.03
N MET A 114 27.63 13.41 7.87
CA MET A 114 26.99 13.54 6.56
C MET A 114 27.79 14.44 5.62
N ARG A 115 28.31 15.58 6.11
CA ARG A 115 29.18 16.46 5.31
C ARG A 115 30.50 15.83 4.91
N LYS A 116 31.03 14.90 5.71
CA LYS A 116 32.25 14.15 5.33
C LYS A 116 31.98 13.07 4.29
N LEU A 117 30.81 12.40 4.40
CA LEU A 117 30.42 11.33 3.47
C LEU A 117 30.02 11.87 2.10
N ASP A 118 29.36 13.05 2.07
CA ASP A 118 28.85 13.65 0.85
C ASP A 118 28.87 15.20 0.96
N PRO A 119 30.04 15.83 0.69
CA PRO A 119 30.24 17.26 0.91
C PRO A 119 29.37 18.15 0.02
N ASP A 120 29.03 17.68 -1.18
CA ASP A 120 28.28 18.43 -2.18
C ASP A 120 26.76 18.35 -1.98
N ASN A 121 26.31 17.49 -1.08
CA ASN A 121 24.91 17.34 -0.73
C ASN A 121 24.47 18.43 0.25
N SER A 122 23.43 19.17 -0.11
CA SER A 122 22.92 20.28 0.69
C SER A 122 22.03 19.85 1.88
N CYS A 123 21.68 18.57 1.99
CA CYS A 123 20.76 18.09 3.02
C CYS A 123 21.19 18.49 4.46
N PRO A 124 22.46 18.37 4.88
CA PRO A 124 22.88 18.79 6.22
C PRO A 124 22.67 20.29 6.48
N ASP A 125 22.87 21.12 5.44
CA ASP A 125 22.76 22.59 5.57
C ASP A 125 21.29 23.01 5.67
N TYR A 126 20.37 22.33 4.95
CA TYR A 126 18.93 22.54 5.14
C TYR A 126 18.47 22.15 6.53
N ILE A 127 19.00 21.06 7.09
CA ILE A 127 18.69 20.65 8.46
C ILE A 127 19.14 21.72 9.45
N GLU A 128 20.36 22.25 9.33
CA GLU A 128 20.83 23.34 10.18
C GLU A 128 20.02 24.63 10.01
N ALA A 129 19.63 24.96 8.78
CA ALA A 129 18.73 26.09 8.54
C ALA A 129 17.41 25.94 9.32
N VAL A 130 16.79 24.76 9.30
CA VAL A 130 15.58 24.45 10.08
C VAL A 130 15.82 24.63 11.57
N VAL A 131 16.94 24.09 12.07
CA VAL A 131 17.30 24.16 13.48
C VAL A 131 17.38 25.60 13.96
N HIS A 132 18.14 26.45 13.24
CA HIS A 132 18.29 27.85 13.58
C HIS A 132 16.97 28.62 13.43
N TYR A 133 16.16 28.30 12.42
CA TYR A 133 14.84 28.93 12.24
C TYR A 133 13.92 28.66 13.45
N TRP A 134 13.84 27.44 13.92
CA TRP A 134 13.00 27.13 15.07
C TRP A 134 13.52 27.77 16.38
N LYS A 135 14.81 27.99 16.51
CA LYS A 135 15.37 28.79 17.62
C LYS A 135 15.05 30.27 17.45
N ALA A 136 14.94 30.73 16.19
CA ALA A 136 14.70 32.14 15.90
C ALA A 136 13.24 32.55 16.14
N VAL A 137 12.27 31.68 15.85
CA VAL A 137 10.86 32.05 15.82
C VAL A 137 10.06 31.30 16.88
N LYS A 138 9.35 32.06 17.72
CA LYS A 138 8.36 31.51 18.65
C LYS A 138 6.96 31.83 18.10
N TYR A 139 6.14 30.80 17.99
CA TYR A 139 4.76 30.91 17.56
C TYR A 139 3.81 31.04 18.76
N ASP A 140 2.74 31.80 18.54
CA ASP A 140 1.59 31.81 19.43
C ASP A 140 0.58 30.76 18.93
N HIS A 141 0.34 29.76 19.76
CA HIS A 141 -0.59 28.67 19.49
C HIS A 141 -1.99 28.90 20.08
N SER A 142 -2.28 30.11 20.56
CA SER A 142 -3.58 30.41 21.21
C SER A 142 -4.75 30.60 20.23
N GLY A 143 -4.49 30.64 18.93
CA GLY A 143 -5.49 30.84 17.87
C GLY A 143 -5.45 29.78 16.77
N ILE A 144 -6.43 29.85 15.86
CA ILE A 144 -6.51 28.99 14.67
C ILE A 144 -5.35 29.28 13.69
N GLU A 145 -4.85 30.51 13.66
CA GLU A 145 -3.72 30.93 12.84
C GLU A 145 -2.46 31.01 13.66
N LEU A 146 -1.37 30.40 13.17
CA LEU A 146 -0.04 30.51 13.77
C LEU A 146 0.49 31.93 13.60
N LYS A 147 0.52 32.70 14.68
CA LYS A 147 1.09 34.06 14.71
C LYS A 147 2.49 34.02 15.32
N ILE A 148 3.42 34.74 14.72
CA ILE A 148 4.76 34.89 15.27
C ILE A 148 4.69 35.79 16.51
N LYS A 149 5.08 35.25 17.67
CA LYS A 149 5.11 35.95 18.95
C LYS A 149 6.39 36.74 19.15
N SER A 150 7.53 36.15 18.83
CA SER A 150 8.83 36.79 18.95
C SER A 150 9.83 36.21 17.96
N VAL A 151 10.83 37.02 17.59
CA VAL A 151 11.89 36.66 16.65
C VAL A 151 13.24 37.01 17.23
N ASN A 152 14.12 36.00 17.27
CA ASN A 152 15.56 36.23 17.52
C ASN A 152 16.26 36.46 16.18
N ARG A 153 16.63 37.71 15.91
CA ARG A 153 17.20 38.12 14.62
C ARG A 153 18.52 37.42 14.31
N ASN A 154 19.40 37.23 15.28
CA ASN A 154 20.68 36.56 15.07
C ASN A 154 20.52 35.11 14.64
N GLU A 155 19.60 34.38 15.27
CA GLU A 155 19.29 32.98 14.87
C GLU A 155 18.60 32.92 13.51
N LEU A 156 17.76 33.89 13.16
CA LEU A 156 17.13 33.99 11.85
C LEU A 156 18.17 34.24 10.74
N GLU A 157 19.13 35.11 10.98
CA GLU A 157 20.22 35.40 10.03
C GLU A 157 21.11 34.17 9.81
N LYS A 158 21.43 33.41 10.88
CA LYS A 158 22.12 32.11 10.74
C LYS A 158 21.30 31.12 9.90
N ALA A 159 20.01 30.99 10.18
CA ALA A 159 19.12 30.11 9.45
C ALA A 159 19.13 30.43 7.94
N ILE A 160 19.05 31.71 7.59
CA ILE A 160 19.11 32.17 6.21
C ILE A 160 20.48 31.92 5.58
N ALA A 161 21.58 32.13 6.32
CA ALA A 161 22.92 31.84 5.82
C ALA A 161 23.06 30.37 5.42
N PHE A 162 22.63 29.43 6.28
CA PHE A 162 22.63 28.00 5.96
C PHE A 162 21.68 27.67 4.79
N TYR A 163 20.49 28.26 4.74
CA TYR A 163 19.57 28.09 3.62
C TYR A 163 20.19 28.52 2.29
N ILE A 164 20.82 29.70 2.22
CA ILE A 164 21.48 30.18 0.99
C ILE A 164 22.69 29.30 0.64
N GLN A 165 23.47 28.87 1.65
CA GLN A 165 24.55 27.91 1.42
C GLN A 165 24.01 26.61 0.80
N ALA A 166 22.92 26.07 1.33
CA ALA A 166 22.28 24.86 0.85
C ALA A 166 21.79 25.02 -0.61
N VAL A 167 21.07 26.10 -0.91
CA VAL A 167 20.55 26.39 -2.27
C VAL A 167 21.68 26.49 -3.32
N ASN A 168 22.86 26.95 -2.92
CA ASN A 168 24.01 27.11 -3.81
C ASN A 168 24.80 25.80 -4.04
N LYS A 169 24.51 24.71 -3.31
CA LYS A 169 25.13 23.41 -3.55
C LYS A 169 24.52 22.72 -4.78
N PRO A 170 25.24 21.76 -5.41
CA PRO A 170 24.82 21.18 -6.68
C PRO A 170 23.55 20.32 -6.58
N TYR A 171 23.29 19.68 -5.43
CA TYR A 171 22.13 18.80 -5.26
C TYR A 171 21.73 18.61 -3.79
N VAL A 172 20.52 18.07 -3.59
CA VAL A 172 20.03 17.55 -2.31
C VAL A 172 19.50 16.13 -2.51
N LYS A 173 20.02 15.16 -1.77
CA LYS A 173 19.54 13.78 -1.85
C LYS A 173 19.43 13.18 -0.45
N ILE A 174 18.29 12.57 -0.16
CA ILE A 174 17.98 11.89 1.11
C ILE A 174 17.91 10.37 0.98
N TYR A 175 18.04 9.85 -0.23
CA TYR A 175 18.12 8.42 -0.55
C TYR A 175 16.91 7.60 -0.06
N ASN A 176 15.70 8.17 -0.13
CA ASN A 176 14.47 7.49 0.28
C ASN A 176 14.19 6.23 -0.55
N ALA A 177 14.33 6.33 -1.87
CA ALA A 177 14.09 5.23 -2.77
C ALA A 177 15.06 4.08 -2.53
N GLU A 178 16.37 4.39 -2.47
CA GLU A 178 17.42 3.41 -2.25
C GLU A 178 17.24 2.68 -0.91
N ARG A 179 16.82 3.40 0.13
CA ARG A 179 16.52 2.82 1.44
C ARG A 179 15.30 1.90 1.38
N SER A 180 14.24 2.31 0.68
CA SER A 180 13.05 1.49 0.48
C SER A 180 13.37 0.23 -0.32
N ASP A 181 14.13 0.36 -1.42
CA ASP A 181 14.59 -0.76 -2.25
C ASP A 181 15.45 -1.74 -1.47
N TYR A 182 16.31 -1.23 -0.60
CA TYR A 182 17.12 -2.07 0.30
C TYR A 182 16.23 -2.90 1.24
N ILE A 183 15.24 -2.29 1.88
CA ILE A 183 14.28 -2.99 2.75
C ILE A 183 13.49 -4.05 1.95
N VAL A 184 12.99 -3.70 0.77
CA VAL A 184 12.28 -4.63 -0.12
C VAL A 184 13.15 -5.82 -0.49
N SER A 185 14.44 -5.59 -0.78
CA SER A 185 15.40 -6.66 -1.12
C SER A 185 15.66 -7.60 0.05
N LEU A 186 15.83 -7.06 1.26
CA LEU A 186 16.01 -7.86 2.48
C LEU A 186 14.82 -8.76 2.78
N LEU A 187 13.62 -8.28 2.49
CA LEU A 187 12.37 -9.01 2.71
C LEU A 187 12.12 -10.10 1.66
N GLY A 188 12.87 -10.15 0.57
CA GLY A 188 12.73 -11.14 -0.50
C GLY A 188 11.31 -11.23 -1.05
N LEU A 189 10.65 -10.07 -1.25
CA LEU A 189 9.25 -10.02 -1.68
C LEU A 189 9.08 -10.57 -3.09
N LYS A 190 8.11 -11.47 -3.27
CA LYS A 190 7.81 -12.11 -4.55
C LYS A 190 7.12 -11.14 -5.50
N SER A 191 7.24 -11.40 -6.80
CA SER A 191 6.50 -10.69 -7.86
C SER A 191 5.10 -11.30 -8.05
N ASP A 192 4.36 -11.53 -6.95
CA ASP A 192 2.96 -11.91 -6.94
C ASP A 192 2.13 -10.78 -6.31
N MET A 193 0.79 -10.92 -6.29
CA MET A 193 -0.09 -9.89 -5.74
C MET A 193 0.22 -9.60 -4.28
N LEU A 194 0.48 -10.63 -3.47
CA LEU A 194 0.84 -10.45 -2.07
C LEU A 194 2.15 -9.67 -1.93
N GLY A 195 3.20 -10.05 -2.65
CA GLY A 195 4.48 -9.35 -2.64
C GLY A 195 4.37 -7.91 -3.16
N THR A 196 3.49 -7.67 -4.14
CA THR A 196 3.20 -6.32 -4.64
C THR A 196 2.52 -5.46 -3.56
N ILE A 197 1.49 -5.97 -2.88
CA ILE A 197 0.82 -5.26 -1.77
C ILE A 197 1.81 -5.03 -0.62
N GLN A 198 2.64 -6.01 -0.28
CA GLN A 198 3.68 -5.86 0.74
C GLN A 198 4.70 -4.78 0.36
N ARG A 199 5.11 -4.70 -0.91
CA ARG A 199 6.00 -3.64 -1.42
C ARG A 199 5.36 -2.27 -1.30
N ILE A 200 4.08 -2.13 -1.70
CA ILE A 200 3.31 -0.90 -1.52
C ILE A 200 3.27 -0.52 -0.03
N SER A 201 3.04 -1.48 0.87
CA SER A 201 3.07 -1.23 2.32
C SER A 201 4.42 -0.76 2.81
N VAL A 202 5.53 -1.37 2.36
CA VAL A 202 6.89 -0.93 2.68
C VAL A 202 7.11 0.51 2.20
N ASN A 203 6.76 0.80 0.95
CA ASN A 203 6.92 2.14 0.38
C ASN A 203 6.04 3.18 1.08
N SER A 204 4.81 2.83 1.47
CA SER A 204 3.91 3.72 2.21
C SER A 204 4.37 4.01 3.63
N MET A 205 5.15 3.13 4.22
CA MET A 205 5.80 3.34 5.53
C MET A 205 7.05 4.20 5.43
N ALA A 206 7.53 4.52 4.23
CA ALA A 206 8.62 5.48 4.05
C ALA A 206 8.24 6.78 4.73
N LEU A 207 8.86 7.05 5.85
CA LEU A 207 8.64 8.31 6.56
C LEU A 207 9.31 9.43 5.80
N PHE A 208 8.55 10.48 5.61
CA PHE A 208 9.00 11.74 5.01
C PHE A 208 9.18 12.82 6.09
N PRO A 209 10.12 12.63 7.05
CA PRO A 209 10.28 13.56 8.17
C PRO A 209 10.71 14.94 7.70
N HIS A 210 11.24 15.07 6.49
CA HIS A 210 11.71 16.30 5.87
C HIS A 210 10.57 17.18 5.32
N LEU A 211 9.40 16.63 4.97
CA LEU A 211 8.38 17.38 4.23
C LEU A 211 7.81 18.58 5.00
N ASN A 212 7.55 18.43 6.30
CA ASN A 212 7.10 19.55 7.10
C ASN A 212 8.20 20.59 7.33
N PRO A 213 9.44 20.22 7.73
CA PRO A 213 10.57 21.12 7.77
C PRO A 213 10.84 21.89 6.48
N LEU A 214 10.66 21.28 5.30
CA LEU A 214 10.80 22.00 4.02
C LEU A 214 9.78 23.14 3.87
N ARG A 215 8.54 22.92 4.27
CA ARG A 215 7.54 24.00 4.30
C ARG A 215 7.92 25.11 5.28
N GLU A 216 8.48 24.76 6.41
CA GLU A 216 8.96 25.75 7.37
C GLU A 216 10.14 26.55 6.82
N LEU A 217 11.07 25.94 6.06
CA LEU A 217 12.15 26.65 5.37
C LEU A 217 11.60 27.65 4.35
N ALA A 218 10.58 27.26 3.58
CA ALA A 218 9.92 28.17 2.63
C ALA A 218 9.29 29.38 3.37
N ARG A 219 8.57 29.10 4.47
CA ARG A 219 7.98 30.16 5.31
C ARG A 219 9.03 31.07 5.91
N MET A 220 10.16 30.51 6.37
CA MET A 220 11.30 31.29 6.84
C MET A 220 11.85 32.23 5.78
N ALA A 221 12.12 31.71 4.57
CA ALA A 221 12.65 32.50 3.48
C ALA A 221 11.69 33.64 3.09
N VAL A 222 10.39 33.31 2.98
CA VAL A 222 9.32 34.28 2.70
C VAL A 222 9.22 35.33 3.81
N PHE A 223 9.25 34.94 5.07
CA PHE A 223 9.22 35.85 6.22
C PHE A 223 10.42 36.79 6.21
N TYR A 224 11.62 36.25 6.01
CA TYR A 224 12.84 37.05 5.97
C TYR A 224 12.84 38.05 4.79
N ALA A 225 12.35 37.65 3.63
CA ALA A 225 12.16 38.57 2.49
C ALA A 225 11.25 39.76 2.85
N GLN A 226 10.18 39.51 3.62
CA GLN A 226 9.29 40.58 4.11
C GLN A 226 9.97 41.49 5.15
N VAL A 227 10.83 40.94 6.00
CA VAL A 227 11.64 41.75 6.94
C VAL A 227 12.61 42.65 6.19
N LEU A 228 13.32 42.11 5.21
CA LEU A 228 14.24 42.89 4.37
C LEU A 228 13.53 44.01 3.60
N ASP A 229 12.35 43.76 3.07
CA ASP A 229 11.58 44.79 2.36
C ASP A 229 11.17 45.92 3.30
N LYS A 230 10.72 45.61 4.53
CA LYS A 230 10.41 46.61 5.55
C LYS A 230 11.64 47.41 5.98
N ASP A 231 12.81 46.78 6.01
CA ASP A 231 14.09 47.43 6.31
C ASP A 231 14.63 48.25 5.08
N GLY A 232 13.87 48.35 3.97
CA GLY A 232 14.25 49.07 2.75
C GLY A 232 15.21 48.30 1.84
N LYS A 233 15.61 47.09 2.18
CA LYS A 233 16.56 46.23 1.46
C LYS A 233 15.87 45.42 0.34
N LYS A 234 15.24 46.13 -0.60
CA LYS A 234 14.41 45.51 -1.64
C LYS A 234 15.17 44.57 -2.58
N VAL A 235 16.45 44.84 -2.87
CA VAL A 235 17.27 43.99 -3.76
C VAL A 235 17.52 42.61 -3.08
N GLU A 236 17.88 42.61 -1.80
CA GLU A 236 18.12 41.41 -1.03
C GLU A 236 16.82 40.62 -0.84
N SER A 237 15.70 41.29 -0.55
CA SER A 237 14.37 40.69 -0.47
C SER A 237 14.01 39.93 -1.75
N ARG A 238 14.19 40.53 -2.92
CA ARG A 238 13.98 39.86 -4.23
C ARG A 238 14.92 38.68 -4.44
N ARG A 239 16.19 38.79 -4.01
CA ARG A 239 17.15 37.68 -4.09
C ARG A 239 16.66 36.46 -3.30
N ILE A 240 16.10 36.68 -2.11
CA ILE A 240 15.51 35.60 -1.31
C ILE A 240 14.28 34.99 -1.98
N LEU A 241 13.40 35.82 -2.58
CA LEU A 241 12.26 35.28 -3.35
C LEU A 241 12.71 34.44 -4.56
N ARG A 242 13.76 34.85 -5.26
CA ARG A 242 14.32 34.10 -6.39
C ARG A 242 14.95 32.77 -5.95
N SER A 243 15.59 32.71 -4.77
CA SER A 243 16.16 31.47 -4.25
C SER A 243 15.13 30.37 -4.02
N GLY A 244 13.84 30.72 -3.86
CA GLY A 244 12.75 29.75 -3.77
C GLY A 244 12.61 28.89 -5.04
N ARG A 245 12.90 29.44 -6.23
CA ARG A 245 12.98 28.69 -7.48
C ARG A 245 14.05 27.60 -7.41
N ASP A 246 15.26 27.97 -7.03
CA ASP A 246 16.40 27.05 -6.99
C ASP A 246 16.24 26.02 -5.88
N PHE A 247 15.69 26.42 -4.74
CA PHE A 247 15.30 25.51 -3.64
C PHE A 247 14.35 24.41 -4.11
N VAL A 248 13.22 24.78 -4.73
CA VAL A 248 12.25 23.80 -5.21
C VAL A 248 12.82 22.94 -6.34
N ARG A 249 13.59 23.56 -7.27
CA ARG A 249 14.24 22.83 -8.36
C ARG A 249 15.18 21.74 -7.85
N GLN A 250 16.01 22.06 -6.86
CA GLN A 250 16.97 21.13 -6.27
C GLN A 250 16.25 19.93 -5.62
N TRP A 251 15.22 20.19 -4.80
CA TRP A 251 14.45 19.13 -4.15
C TRP A 251 13.64 18.30 -5.13
N ALA A 252 12.96 18.93 -6.07
CA ALA A 252 12.14 18.25 -7.07
C ALA A 252 12.95 17.37 -8.01
N LYS A 253 14.19 17.75 -8.33
CA LYS A 253 15.09 16.98 -9.20
C LYS A 253 15.53 15.66 -8.56
N ASP A 254 15.86 15.69 -7.28
CA ASP A 254 16.60 14.61 -6.66
C ASP A 254 15.76 13.77 -5.66
N ASN A 255 14.53 14.24 -5.32
CA ASN A 255 13.67 13.60 -4.30
C ASN A 255 12.19 13.67 -4.70
N SER A 256 11.83 13.23 -5.90
CA SER A 256 10.43 13.17 -6.35
C SER A 256 10.03 11.74 -6.69
N ASP A 257 10.01 10.88 -5.68
CA ASP A 257 9.62 9.48 -5.85
C ASP A 257 8.13 9.25 -5.58
N MET A 258 7.50 10.14 -4.79
CA MET A 258 6.10 10.00 -4.39
C MET A 258 5.29 11.28 -4.61
N LEU A 259 3.99 11.10 -4.83
CA LEU A 259 3.06 12.21 -5.08
C LEU A 259 3.02 13.21 -3.92
N ILE A 260 3.17 12.75 -2.69
CA ILE A 260 3.16 13.63 -1.51
C ILE A 260 4.32 14.65 -1.54
N GLU A 261 5.50 14.24 -2.01
CA GLU A 261 6.66 15.13 -2.17
C GLU A 261 6.35 16.21 -3.18
N TYR A 262 5.86 15.84 -4.37
CA TYR A 262 5.43 16.79 -5.39
C TYR A 262 4.37 17.78 -4.86
N LEU A 263 3.38 17.31 -4.10
CA LEU A 263 2.35 18.19 -3.51
C LEU A 263 2.94 19.19 -2.49
N VAL A 264 3.97 18.79 -1.76
CA VAL A 264 4.68 19.70 -0.85
C VAL A 264 5.47 20.76 -1.62
N TYR A 265 6.16 20.38 -2.71
CA TYR A 265 6.84 21.37 -3.58
C TYR A 265 5.85 22.37 -4.20
N ALA A 266 4.69 21.88 -4.61
CA ALA A 266 3.60 22.73 -5.09
C ALA A 266 3.09 23.70 -4.01
N ALA A 267 2.97 23.26 -2.77
CA ALA A 267 2.57 24.12 -1.65
C ALA A 267 3.64 25.17 -1.34
N ILE A 268 4.91 24.80 -1.40
CA ILE A 268 6.05 25.72 -1.22
C ILE A 268 6.01 26.83 -2.30
N ILE A 269 5.79 26.49 -3.55
CA ILE A 269 5.62 27.47 -4.63
C ILE A 269 4.47 28.43 -4.34
N GLY A 270 3.35 27.91 -3.82
CA GLY A 270 2.22 28.73 -3.40
C GLY A 270 2.58 29.76 -2.33
N GLU A 271 3.44 29.42 -1.38
CA GLU A 271 3.92 30.36 -0.34
C GLU A 271 4.79 31.47 -0.96
N PHE A 272 5.72 31.12 -1.85
CA PHE A 272 6.54 32.12 -2.58
C PHE A 272 5.69 33.02 -3.47
N HIS A 273 4.69 32.47 -4.17
CA HIS A 273 3.75 33.25 -5.00
C HIS A 273 3.00 34.29 -4.16
N LYS A 274 2.39 33.87 -3.06
CA LYS A 274 1.68 34.78 -2.15
C LYS A 274 2.59 35.90 -1.62
N SER A 275 3.84 35.57 -1.32
CA SER A 275 4.80 36.56 -0.85
C SER A 275 5.22 37.54 -1.94
N ALA A 276 5.45 37.07 -3.16
CA ALA A 276 5.74 37.93 -4.30
C ALA A 276 4.60 38.93 -4.57
N GLN A 277 3.34 38.50 -4.47
CA GLN A 277 2.17 39.37 -4.53
C GLN A 277 2.17 40.45 -3.43
N LYS A 278 2.41 40.03 -2.16
CA LYS A 278 2.45 40.97 -1.03
C LYS A 278 3.56 42.01 -1.13
N LEU A 279 4.69 41.64 -1.73
CA LEU A 279 5.83 42.51 -1.94
C LEU A 279 5.75 43.30 -3.28
N ASN A 280 4.64 43.15 -4.01
CA ASN A 280 4.42 43.78 -5.33
C ASN A 280 5.56 43.49 -6.33
N ASP A 281 6.18 42.31 -6.24
CA ASP A 281 7.17 41.85 -7.22
C ASP A 281 6.45 41.23 -8.42
N LYS A 282 6.23 42.05 -9.46
CA LYS A 282 5.49 41.67 -10.67
C LYS A 282 6.16 40.48 -11.41
N GLU A 283 7.49 40.45 -11.45
CA GLU A 283 8.26 39.42 -12.15
C GLU A 283 8.05 38.06 -11.47
N MET A 284 8.29 38.00 -10.15
CA MET A 284 8.16 36.77 -9.41
C MET A 284 6.70 36.34 -9.23
N THR A 285 5.77 37.29 -9.15
CA THR A 285 4.32 36.97 -9.15
C THR A 285 3.91 36.29 -10.44
N ALA A 286 4.33 36.81 -11.60
CA ALA A 286 4.03 36.21 -12.90
C ALA A 286 4.73 34.86 -13.06
N PHE A 287 5.98 34.73 -12.58
CA PHE A 287 6.73 33.50 -12.64
C PHE A 287 6.05 32.36 -11.84
N TYR A 288 5.82 32.56 -10.56
CA TYR A 288 5.17 31.55 -9.71
C TYR A 288 3.69 31.35 -10.06
N GLY A 289 3.01 32.41 -10.52
CA GLY A 289 1.61 32.36 -10.93
C GLY A 289 1.35 31.33 -12.02
N ARG A 290 2.20 31.24 -13.04
CA ARG A 290 2.09 30.23 -14.12
C ARG A 290 2.08 28.80 -13.56
N ILE A 291 2.92 28.52 -12.57
CA ILE A 291 3.01 27.21 -11.94
C ILE A 291 1.76 26.93 -11.08
N VAL A 292 1.32 27.93 -10.31
CA VAL A 292 0.11 27.83 -9.47
C VAL A 292 -1.13 27.60 -10.33
N ASP A 293 -1.27 28.29 -11.47
CA ASP A 293 -2.38 28.14 -12.41
C ASP A 293 -2.41 26.73 -13.02
N ASP A 294 -1.25 26.18 -13.40
CA ASP A 294 -1.14 24.81 -13.89
C ASP A 294 -1.55 23.79 -12.80
N LEU A 295 -1.12 24.01 -11.58
CA LEU A 295 -1.52 23.18 -10.43
C LEU A 295 -3.01 23.24 -10.13
N GLN A 296 -3.62 24.42 -10.23
CA GLN A 296 -5.06 24.60 -10.04
C GLN A 296 -5.87 23.88 -11.13
N LYS A 297 -5.46 23.99 -12.39
CA LYS A 297 -6.06 23.25 -13.50
C LYS A 297 -5.99 21.74 -13.27
N TRP A 298 -4.84 21.24 -12.83
CA TRP A 298 -4.68 19.83 -12.50
C TRP A 298 -5.59 19.39 -11.34
N LYS A 299 -5.70 20.20 -10.28
CA LYS A 299 -6.57 19.92 -9.13
C LYS A 299 -8.06 19.97 -9.45
N SER A 300 -8.52 20.84 -10.36
CA SER A 300 -9.93 20.96 -10.72
C SER A 300 -10.50 19.69 -11.37
N ASN A 301 -9.66 18.83 -11.91
CA ASN A 301 -10.04 17.55 -12.49
C ASN A 301 -10.15 16.41 -11.45
N LYS A 302 -9.90 16.70 -10.18
CA LYS A 302 -9.81 15.71 -9.08
C LYS A 302 -11.12 14.95 -8.82
N GLU A 303 -12.26 15.61 -8.92
CA GLU A 303 -13.57 14.97 -8.66
C GLU A 303 -13.89 13.88 -9.68
N LYS A 304 -13.61 14.13 -10.96
CA LYS A 304 -13.80 13.12 -12.03
C LYS A 304 -12.91 11.91 -11.82
N ALA A 305 -11.64 12.10 -11.48
CA ALA A 305 -10.71 11.02 -11.20
C ALA A 305 -11.13 10.19 -9.97
N SER A 306 -11.62 10.85 -8.92
CA SER A 306 -12.16 10.18 -7.73
C SER A 306 -13.37 9.31 -8.05
N LEU A 307 -14.31 9.81 -8.84
CA LEU A 307 -15.49 9.06 -9.26
C LEU A 307 -15.12 7.85 -10.16
N LEU A 308 -14.15 8.02 -11.06
CA LEU A 308 -13.63 6.93 -11.88
C LEU A 308 -12.94 5.87 -11.03
N ALA A 309 -12.11 6.27 -10.07
CA ALA A 309 -11.44 5.35 -9.16
C ALA A 309 -12.44 4.55 -8.31
N ILE A 310 -13.49 5.18 -7.80
CA ILE A 310 -14.55 4.52 -7.04
C ILE A 310 -15.32 3.53 -7.91
N ARG A 311 -15.62 3.92 -9.15
CA ARG A 311 -16.47 3.12 -10.04
C ARG A 311 -15.75 1.98 -10.75
N TYR A 312 -14.53 2.19 -11.20
CA TYR A 312 -13.78 1.27 -12.07
C TYR A 312 -12.44 0.81 -11.47
N GLY A 313 -11.98 1.48 -10.44
CA GLY A 313 -10.76 1.13 -9.72
C GLY A 313 -10.96 -0.04 -8.79
N GLY A 314 -9.85 -0.56 -8.32
CA GLY A 314 -9.82 -1.53 -7.24
C GLY A 314 -9.41 -0.85 -5.94
N TYR A 315 -8.82 -1.65 -5.12
CA TYR A 315 -8.43 -1.31 -3.76
C TYR A 315 -7.36 -0.20 -3.66
N CYS A 316 -6.27 -0.30 -4.43
CA CYS A 316 -5.19 0.69 -4.38
C CYS A 316 -5.58 2.01 -5.05
N SER A 317 -6.33 1.96 -6.17
CA SER A 317 -6.75 3.17 -6.88
C SER A 317 -7.69 4.05 -6.06
N SER A 318 -8.54 3.46 -5.22
CA SER A 318 -9.43 4.23 -4.33
C SER A 318 -8.67 5.06 -3.28
N MET A 319 -7.45 4.65 -2.93
CA MET A 319 -6.59 5.42 -2.00
C MET A 319 -5.77 6.51 -2.68
N ILE A 320 -5.21 6.20 -3.85
CA ILE A 320 -4.16 6.98 -4.49
C ILE A 320 -4.76 7.97 -5.47
N THR A 321 -5.79 7.54 -6.19
CA THR A 321 -6.39 8.28 -7.31
C THR A 321 -7.07 9.59 -6.95
N PRO A 322 -7.68 9.80 -5.75
CA PRO A 322 -8.21 11.12 -5.39
C PRO A 322 -7.20 12.26 -5.44
N ALA A 323 -5.91 11.93 -5.37
CA ALA A 323 -4.82 12.89 -5.46
C ALA A 323 -4.20 12.98 -6.87
N MET A 324 -4.59 12.13 -7.81
CA MET A 324 -4.02 12.01 -9.15
C MET A 324 -4.80 12.78 -10.22
N ALA A 325 -4.20 12.89 -11.41
CA ALA A 325 -4.77 13.60 -12.55
C ALA A 325 -6.01 12.87 -13.12
N ALA A 326 -6.94 13.67 -13.68
CA ALA A 326 -8.22 13.20 -14.19
C ALA A 326 -8.16 12.44 -15.53
N ASP A 327 -7.03 12.46 -16.21
CA ASP A 327 -6.91 11.95 -17.57
C ASP A 327 -6.47 10.46 -17.61
N ILE A 328 -6.82 9.71 -16.56
CA ILE A 328 -6.52 8.27 -16.50
C ILE A 328 -7.62 7.51 -17.26
N PRO A 329 -7.28 6.75 -18.31
CA PRO A 329 -8.25 5.95 -19.04
C PRO A 329 -8.95 4.92 -18.14
N ILE A 330 -10.26 4.72 -18.34
CA ILE A 330 -11.08 3.77 -17.57
C ILE A 330 -10.48 2.35 -17.65
N GLU A 331 -9.95 1.97 -18.78
CA GLU A 331 -9.34 0.68 -19.05
C GLU A 331 -8.16 0.39 -18.11
N THR A 332 -7.52 1.43 -17.60
CA THR A 332 -6.38 1.32 -16.66
C THR A 332 -6.82 0.81 -15.28
N PHE A 333 -8.04 1.09 -14.86
CA PHE A 333 -8.57 0.65 -13.57
C PHE A 333 -9.13 -0.79 -13.59
N THR A 334 -9.49 -1.28 -14.77
CA THR A 334 -10.13 -2.60 -14.92
C THR A 334 -9.25 -3.76 -14.45
N PRO A 335 -7.95 -3.83 -14.77
CA PRO A 335 -7.07 -4.90 -14.27
C PRO A 335 -6.98 -4.93 -12.75
N GLU A 336 -6.82 -3.79 -12.09
CA GLU A 336 -6.77 -3.70 -10.62
C GLU A 336 -8.06 -4.21 -9.98
N ARG A 337 -9.21 -3.83 -10.56
CA ARG A 337 -10.50 -4.33 -10.09
C ARG A 337 -10.59 -5.85 -10.19
N LYS A 338 -10.14 -6.43 -11.31
CA LYS A 338 -10.10 -7.89 -11.48
C LYS A 338 -9.17 -8.57 -10.48
N LEU A 339 -8.02 -7.99 -10.17
CA LEU A 339 -7.13 -8.48 -9.11
C LEU A 339 -7.80 -8.45 -7.72
N THR A 340 -8.55 -7.39 -7.42
CA THR A 340 -9.33 -7.30 -6.17
C THR A 340 -10.40 -8.41 -6.11
N TYR A 341 -11.06 -8.70 -7.22
CA TYR A 341 -12.03 -9.81 -7.29
C TYR A 341 -11.37 -11.16 -7.05
N LEU A 342 -10.17 -11.40 -7.57
CA LEU A 342 -9.44 -12.65 -7.34
C LEU A 342 -9.12 -12.90 -5.87
N VAL A 343 -8.83 -11.86 -5.11
CA VAL A 343 -8.64 -11.99 -3.65
C VAL A 343 -9.90 -12.51 -3.00
N PHE A 344 -11.03 -11.91 -3.36
CA PHE A 344 -12.33 -12.35 -2.86
C PHE A 344 -12.66 -13.78 -3.29
N ASP A 345 -12.39 -14.15 -4.54
CA ASP A 345 -12.59 -15.51 -5.05
C ASP A 345 -11.79 -16.55 -4.28
N ARG A 346 -10.54 -16.24 -3.93
CA ARG A 346 -9.71 -17.11 -3.10
C ARG A 346 -10.29 -17.29 -1.70
N LEU A 347 -10.81 -16.23 -1.08
CA LEU A 347 -11.49 -16.30 0.21
C LEU A 347 -12.77 -17.13 0.15
N VAL A 348 -13.54 -16.96 -0.92
CA VAL A 348 -14.75 -17.73 -1.19
C VAL A 348 -14.42 -19.22 -1.35
N LEU A 349 -13.38 -19.55 -2.09
CA LEU A 349 -12.92 -20.93 -2.27
C LEU A 349 -12.46 -21.56 -0.96
N ALA A 350 -11.72 -20.80 -0.14
CA ALA A 350 -11.29 -21.26 1.19
C ALA A 350 -12.50 -21.49 2.11
N GLY A 351 -13.47 -20.57 2.11
CA GLY A 351 -14.73 -20.73 2.87
C GLY A 351 -15.53 -21.95 2.41
N PHE A 352 -15.60 -22.19 1.09
CA PHE A 352 -16.23 -23.38 0.53
C PHE A 352 -15.54 -24.67 1.00
N ALA A 353 -14.21 -24.71 0.99
CA ALA A 353 -13.44 -25.85 1.48
C ALA A 353 -13.73 -26.14 2.97
N ILE A 354 -13.72 -25.10 3.81
CA ILE A 354 -14.05 -25.23 5.25
C ILE A 354 -15.47 -25.76 5.42
N PHE A 355 -16.44 -25.22 4.68
CA PHE A 355 -17.82 -25.68 4.72
C PHE A 355 -17.94 -27.17 4.35
N CYS A 356 -17.26 -27.62 3.30
CA CYS A 356 -17.24 -29.03 2.93
C CYS A 356 -16.56 -29.93 3.97
N VAL A 357 -15.51 -29.46 4.65
CA VAL A 357 -14.89 -30.16 5.78
C VAL A 357 -15.92 -30.40 6.89
N LEU A 358 -16.69 -29.39 7.26
CA LEU A 358 -17.75 -29.50 8.26
C LEU A 358 -18.82 -30.52 7.83
N ILE A 359 -19.19 -30.53 6.55
CA ILE A 359 -20.14 -31.54 6.01
C ILE A 359 -19.55 -32.95 6.12
N VAL A 360 -18.30 -33.15 5.67
CA VAL A 360 -17.63 -34.45 5.75
C VAL A 360 -17.52 -34.91 7.20
N PHE A 361 -17.21 -34.02 8.13
CA PHE A 361 -17.19 -34.32 9.57
C PHE A 361 -18.56 -34.75 10.06
N TYR A 362 -19.62 -34.02 9.76
CA TYR A 362 -21.00 -34.39 10.11
C TYR A 362 -21.40 -35.76 9.53
N LEU A 363 -21.07 -36.01 8.25
CA LEU A 363 -21.33 -37.31 7.61
C LEU A 363 -20.54 -38.45 8.29
N SER A 364 -19.35 -38.20 8.75
CA SER A 364 -18.52 -39.16 9.49
C SER A 364 -19.12 -39.50 10.84
N ILE A 365 -19.64 -38.49 11.56
CA ILE A 365 -20.38 -38.70 12.81
C ILE A 365 -21.62 -39.54 12.54
N GLY A 366 -22.44 -39.22 11.54
CA GLY A 366 -23.63 -39.99 11.17
C GLY A 366 -23.33 -41.45 10.83
N THR A 367 -22.18 -41.68 10.18
CA THR A 367 -21.68 -43.02 9.89
C THR A 367 -21.28 -43.78 11.18
N ALA A 368 -20.58 -43.11 12.09
CA ALA A 368 -20.12 -43.67 13.36
C ALA A 368 -21.30 -44.02 14.28
N VAL A 369 -22.27 -43.11 14.43
CA VAL A 369 -23.49 -43.32 15.20
C VAL A 369 -24.27 -44.52 14.66
N GLY A 370 -24.41 -44.63 13.32
CA GLY A 370 -25.06 -45.79 12.73
C GLY A 370 -24.38 -47.12 13.06
N LYS A 371 -23.06 -47.14 13.15
CA LYS A 371 -22.30 -48.32 13.58
C LYS A 371 -22.50 -48.64 15.07
N LEU A 372 -22.47 -47.61 15.92
CA LEU A 372 -22.72 -47.79 17.38
C LEU A 372 -24.12 -48.32 17.63
N CYS A 373 -25.11 -47.94 16.82
CA CYS A 373 -26.47 -48.48 16.86
C CYS A 373 -26.60 -49.87 16.22
N ARG A 374 -25.50 -50.56 15.96
CA ARG A 374 -25.44 -51.91 15.35
C ARG A 374 -26.15 -52.00 13.99
N LYS A 375 -26.31 -50.91 13.25
CA LYS A 375 -26.86 -50.91 11.91
C LYS A 375 -25.80 -51.36 10.91
N GLU A 376 -26.19 -52.20 9.97
CA GLU A 376 -25.31 -52.63 8.91
C GLU A 376 -25.00 -51.43 8.00
N VAL A 377 -23.73 -50.94 7.97
CA VAL A 377 -23.29 -49.82 7.17
C VAL A 377 -22.63 -50.33 5.89
N ARG A 378 -23.31 -50.14 4.77
CA ARG A 378 -22.84 -50.57 3.45
C ARG A 378 -22.42 -49.36 2.61
N LEU A 379 -21.28 -49.48 1.94
CA LEU A 379 -20.84 -48.49 0.95
C LEU A 379 -21.55 -48.73 -0.38
N ILE A 380 -22.16 -47.67 -0.93
CA ILE A 380 -22.74 -47.71 -2.29
C ILE A 380 -21.59 -47.71 -3.30
N LYS A 381 -21.58 -48.71 -4.16
CA LYS A 381 -20.71 -48.74 -5.33
C LYS A 381 -21.41 -48.02 -6.49
N PHE A 382 -20.98 -46.80 -6.79
CA PHE A 382 -21.47 -46.08 -7.95
C PHE A 382 -20.98 -46.73 -9.24
N SER A 383 -21.87 -46.83 -10.23
CA SER A 383 -21.52 -47.26 -11.58
C SER A 383 -20.62 -46.22 -12.27
N ARG A 384 -19.93 -46.60 -13.35
CA ARG A 384 -19.13 -45.66 -14.16
C ARG A 384 -19.98 -44.49 -14.64
N GLN A 385 -21.21 -44.76 -15.08
CA GLN A 385 -22.14 -43.70 -15.53
C GLN A 385 -22.56 -42.78 -14.38
N SER A 386 -22.79 -43.30 -13.15
CA SER A 386 -23.07 -42.46 -11.97
C SER A 386 -21.88 -41.56 -11.62
N TRP A 387 -20.66 -42.08 -11.68
CA TRP A 387 -19.46 -41.25 -11.46
C TRP A 387 -19.32 -40.16 -12.51
N LEU A 388 -19.54 -40.45 -13.78
CA LEU A 388 -19.50 -39.42 -14.84
C LEU A 388 -20.52 -38.31 -14.58
N LYS A 389 -21.73 -38.64 -14.11
CA LYS A 389 -22.75 -37.64 -13.74
C LYS A 389 -22.36 -36.84 -12.51
N ILE A 390 -21.85 -37.50 -11.46
CA ILE A 390 -21.42 -36.84 -10.23
C ILE A 390 -20.27 -35.85 -10.54
N ILE A 391 -19.28 -36.27 -11.29
CA ILE A 391 -18.12 -35.44 -11.62
C ILE A 391 -18.49 -34.36 -12.65
N GLY A 392 -19.11 -34.75 -13.79
CA GLY A 392 -19.43 -33.82 -14.88
C GLY A 392 -20.50 -32.81 -14.47
N ILE A 393 -21.69 -33.32 -14.06
CA ILE A 393 -22.83 -32.47 -13.74
C ILE A 393 -22.75 -31.93 -12.30
N GLY A 394 -22.33 -32.78 -11.34
CA GLY A 394 -22.30 -32.41 -9.94
C GLY A 394 -21.11 -31.54 -9.54
N MET A 395 -19.98 -31.56 -10.27
CA MET A 395 -18.78 -30.83 -9.90
C MET A 395 -18.30 -29.85 -10.97
N PHE A 396 -18.01 -30.32 -12.19
CA PHE A 396 -17.47 -29.44 -13.23
C PHE A 396 -18.48 -28.40 -13.72
N LEU A 397 -19.77 -28.76 -13.88
CA LEU A 397 -20.78 -27.81 -14.29
C LEU A 397 -20.92 -26.63 -13.31
N PRO A 398 -21.10 -26.83 -11.98
CA PRO A 398 -21.20 -25.70 -11.06
C PRO A 398 -19.89 -24.90 -10.93
N ILE A 399 -18.70 -25.53 -11.10
CA ILE A 399 -17.42 -24.79 -11.18
C ILE A 399 -17.40 -23.92 -12.45
N GLY A 400 -17.83 -24.45 -13.59
CA GLY A 400 -17.92 -23.68 -14.84
C GLY A 400 -18.91 -22.52 -14.75
N VAL A 401 -20.08 -22.74 -14.14
CA VAL A 401 -21.05 -21.68 -13.86
C VAL A 401 -20.44 -20.62 -12.95
N PHE A 402 -19.75 -21.02 -11.87
CA PHE A 402 -19.06 -20.08 -11.00
C PHE A 402 -18.03 -19.24 -11.78
N LEU A 403 -17.19 -19.86 -12.62
CA LEU A 403 -16.20 -19.15 -13.42
C LEU A 403 -16.83 -18.14 -14.38
N VAL A 404 -17.91 -18.52 -15.07
CA VAL A 404 -18.58 -17.63 -16.02
C VAL A 404 -19.25 -16.46 -15.30
N PHE A 405 -20.14 -16.75 -14.35
CA PHE A 405 -20.93 -15.71 -13.69
C PHE A 405 -20.10 -14.81 -12.78
N SER A 406 -19.05 -15.33 -12.18
CA SER A 406 -18.14 -14.52 -11.35
C SER A 406 -17.32 -13.51 -12.17
N ARG A 407 -17.28 -13.61 -13.51
CA ARG A 407 -16.61 -12.65 -14.41
C ARG A 407 -17.55 -11.63 -15.02
N ILE A 408 -18.84 -11.76 -14.80
CA ILE A 408 -19.84 -10.75 -15.20
C ILE A 408 -19.90 -9.70 -14.09
N ASP A 409 -19.49 -8.47 -14.37
CA ASP A 409 -19.37 -7.40 -13.37
C ASP A 409 -20.68 -7.12 -12.61
N ALA A 410 -21.84 -7.25 -13.29
CA ALA A 410 -23.14 -7.04 -12.67
C ALA A 410 -23.48 -8.08 -11.57
N ILE A 411 -22.95 -9.31 -11.68
CA ILE A 411 -23.24 -10.43 -10.77
C ILE A 411 -22.05 -10.71 -9.86
N GLY A 412 -20.85 -10.64 -10.42
CA GLY A 412 -19.58 -10.99 -9.79
C GLY A 412 -18.79 -9.81 -9.26
N GLY A 413 -19.28 -8.59 -9.38
CA GLY A 413 -18.62 -7.39 -8.88
C GLY A 413 -18.41 -7.45 -7.37
N ARG A 414 -17.17 -7.70 -6.94
CA ARG A 414 -16.77 -8.01 -5.56
C ARG A 414 -15.69 -7.05 -5.11
N ASP A 415 -16.10 -5.82 -4.81
CA ASP A 415 -15.20 -4.85 -4.23
C ASP A 415 -15.17 -4.99 -2.70
N PHE A 416 -13.97 -4.90 -2.13
CA PHE A 416 -13.79 -4.72 -0.69
C PHE A 416 -14.33 -3.39 -0.19
N SER A 417 -14.62 -2.42 -1.06
CA SER A 417 -15.33 -1.23 -0.65
C SER A 417 -16.79 -1.61 -0.35
N PHE A 418 -17.05 -1.91 0.90
CA PHE A 418 -18.36 -2.25 1.46
C PHE A 418 -19.50 -1.30 1.06
N TYR A 419 -19.18 -0.14 0.51
CA TYR A 419 -20.13 0.90 0.15
C TYR A 419 -20.72 0.74 -1.25
N VAL A 420 -20.07 0.04 -2.16
CA VAL A 420 -20.42 0.12 -3.59
C VAL A 420 -21.17 -1.10 -4.12
N ASN A 421 -21.01 -2.31 -3.57
CA ASN A 421 -21.64 -3.47 -4.20
C ASN A 421 -22.07 -4.62 -3.26
N LYS A 422 -23.09 -4.37 -2.43
CA LYS A 422 -23.75 -5.43 -1.65
C LYS A 422 -24.25 -6.59 -2.53
N ILE A 423 -24.64 -6.30 -3.77
CA ILE A 423 -25.15 -7.28 -4.73
C ILE A 423 -24.05 -8.28 -5.12
N GLY A 424 -22.81 -7.84 -5.32
CA GLY A 424 -21.69 -8.73 -5.66
C GLY A 424 -21.33 -9.71 -4.56
N LEU A 425 -21.38 -9.28 -3.29
CA LEU A 425 -21.17 -10.16 -2.13
C LEU A 425 -22.26 -11.24 -2.06
N TRP A 426 -23.52 -10.85 -2.12
CA TRP A 426 -24.65 -11.78 -2.11
C TRP A 426 -24.64 -12.70 -3.32
N GLY A 427 -24.27 -12.18 -4.50
CA GLY A 427 -24.11 -12.97 -5.72
C GLY A 427 -23.04 -14.05 -5.57
N SER A 428 -21.90 -13.73 -4.97
CA SER A 428 -20.80 -14.69 -4.73
C SER A 428 -21.19 -15.77 -3.72
N LEU A 429 -21.87 -15.39 -2.64
CA LEU A 429 -22.43 -16.35 -1.67
C LEU A 429 -23.52 -17.22 -2.31
N GLY A 430 -24.35 -16.64 -3.18
CA GLY A 430 -25.34 -17.37 -3.97
C GLY A 430 -24.72 -18.39 -4.90
N LEU A 431 -23.64 -18.02 -5.61
CA LEU A 431 -22.88 -18.94 -6.48
C LEU A 431 -22.24 -20.08 -5.68
N LEU A 432 -21.71 -19.81 -4.51
CA LEU A 432 -21.22 -20.83 -3.59
C LEU A 432 -22.32 -21.79 -3.15
N GLY A 433 -23.45 -21.25 -2.72
CA GLY A 433 -24.63 -22.03 -2.37
C GLY A 433 -25.10 -22.89 -3.54
N PHE A 434 -25.10 -22.33 -4.75
CA PHE A 434 -25.43 -23.05 -5.97
C PHE A 434 -24.47 -24.22 -6.23
N MET A 435 -23.15 -24.01 -6.11
CA MET A 435 -22.17 -25.08 -6.28
C MET A 435 -22.44 -26.24 -5.33
N TRP A 436 -22.68 -25.96 -4.06
CA TRP A 436 -22.97 -26.97 -3.06
C TRP A 436 -24.31 -27.68 -3.31
N LEU A 437 -25.39 -26.94 -3.54
CA LEU A 437 -26.73 -27.48 -3.76
C LEU A 437 -26.78 -28.39 -4.99
N PHE A 438 -26.11 -28.01 -6.07
CA PHE A 438 -26.08 -28.77 -7.30
C PHE A 438 -25.36 -30.10 -7.12
N THR A 439 -24.23 -30.11 -6.41
CA THR A 439 -23.51 -31.34 -6.04
C THR A 439 -24.37 -32.22 -5.13
N ALA A 440 -24.98 -31.61 -4.10
CA ALA A 440 -25.84 -32.33 -3.16
C ALA A 440 -27.06 -32.98 -3.84
N ALA A 441 -27.71 -32.25 -4.77
CA ALA A 441 -28.84 -32.74 -5.54
C ALA A 441 -28.44 -33.91 -6.45
N THR A 442 -27.35 -33.78 -7.20
CA THR A 442 -26.83 -34.83 -8.07
C THR A 442 -26.49 -36.09 -7.28
N LEU A 443 -25.80 -35.97 -6.14
CA LEU A 443 -25.50 -37.08 -5.26
C LEU A 443 -26.77 -37.72 -4.71
N ARG A 444 -27.77 -36.94 -4.33
CA ARG A 444 -29.03 -37.46 -3.81
C ARG A 444 -29.76 -38.30 -4.88
N ILE A 445 -29.76 -37.85 -6.13
CA ILE A 445 -30.38 -38.60 -7.25
C ILE A 445 -29.66 -39.93 -7.49
N GLU A 446 -28.32 -39.91 -7.56
CA GLU A 446 -27.54 -41.12 -7.84
C GLU A 446 -27.58 -42.10 -6.66
N ILE A 447 -27.65 -41.67 -5.41
CA ILE A 447 -27.81 -42.51 -4.24
C ILE A 447 -29.22 -43.15 -4.22
N ARG A 448 -30.27 -42.42 -4.56
CA ARG A 448 -31.63 -42.96 -4.59
C ARG A 448 -31.79 -44.10 -5.60
N LYS A 449 -31.05 -44.12 -6.71
CA LYS A 449 -31.05 -45.24 -7.68
C LYS A 449 -30.51 -46.55 -7.09
N ALA A 450 -29.72 -46.50 -6.01
CA ALA A 450 -29.20 -47.69 -5.36
C ALA A 450 -30.22 -48.38 -4.41
N GLY A 451 -31.44 -47.84 -4.32
CA GLY A 451 -32.54 -48.43 -3.53
C GLY A 451 -32.62 -47.88 -2.08
N LYS A 452 -33.42 -48.56 -1.26
CA LYS A 452 -33.60 -48.18 0.16
C LYS A 452 -32.33 -48.45 0.95
N ILE A 453 -31.74 -47.40 1.51
CA ILE A 453 -30.51 -47.45 2.31
C ILE A 453 -30.75 -46.78 3.65
N ASN A 454 -30.08 -47.29 4.68
CA ASN A 454 -30.12 -46.67 5.99
C ASN A 454 -29.29 -45.36 6.00
N PHE A 455 -29.58 -44.47 6.95
CA PHE A 455 -28.95 -43.18 7.11
C PHE A 455 -27.41 -43.24 7.15
N ALA A 456 -26.84 -44.21 7.88
CA ALA A 456 -25.39 -44.33 8.01
C ALA A 456 -24.69 -44.70 6.69
N SER A 457 -25.30 -45.59 5.88
CA SER A 457 -24.81 -45.94 4.54
C SER A 457 -24.91 -44.75 3.57
N HIS A 458 -25.97 -43.96 3.71
CA HIS A 458 -26.15 -42.73 2.95
C HIS A 458 -25.06 -41.70 3.29
N CYS A 459 -24.76 -41.51 4.60
CA CYS A 459 -23.67 -40.64 5.04
C CYS A 459 -22.31 -41.10 4.50
N LEU A 460 -21.95 -42.36 4.70
CA LEU A 460 -20.69 -42.94 4.25
C LEU A 460 -20.46 -42.74 2.75
N SER A 461 -21.51 -42.95 1.95
CA SER A 461 -21.42 -42.90 0.47
C SER A 461 -21.19 -41.48 -0.07
N LYS A 462 -21.46 -40.45 0.72
CA LYS A 462 -21.24 -39.04 0.34
C LYS A 462 -19.84 -38.51 0.66
N ILE A 463 -19.11 -39.15 1.57
CA ILE A 463 -17.82 -38.63 2.06
C ILE A 463 -16.83 -38.48 0.92
N LEU A 464 -16.60 -39.52 0.11
CA LEU A 464 -15.65 -39.46 -1.01
C LEU A 464 -16.05 -38.45 -2.09
N PRO A 465 -17.31 -38.39 -2.56
CA PRO A 465 -17.72 -37.37 -3.51
C PRO A 465 -17.46 -35.95 -3.03
N TYR A 466 -17.75 -35.60 -1.78
CA TYR A 466 -17.46 -34.26 -1.26
C TYR A 466 -15.97 -34.00 -1.13
N ALA A 467 -15.17 -34.97 -0.69
CA ALA A 467 -13.71 -34.86 -0.65
C ALA A 467 -13.13 -34.63 -2.07
N LEU A 468 -13.65 -35.39 -3.04
CA LEU A 468 -13.26 -35.24 -4.44
C LEU A 468 -13.68 -33.88 -5.01
N PHE A 469 -14.84 -33.36 -4.63
CA PHE A 469 -15.29 -32.04 -5.07
C PHE A 469 -14.39 -30.93 -4.56
N VAL A 470 -13.99 -30.94 -3.29
CA VAL A 470 -13.03 -29.96 -2.74
C VAL A 470 -11.70 -30.03 -3.48
N PHE A 471 -11.22 -31.24 -3.74
CA PHE A 471 -9.97 -31.45 -4.47
C PHE A 471 -10.05 -30.89 -5.92
N ILE A 472 -11.12 -31.21 -6.67
CA ILE A 472 -11.31 -30.72 -8.03
C ILE A 472 -11.48 -29.19 -8.03
N ALA A 473 -12.31 -28.65 -7.14
CA ALA A 473 -12.51 -27.21 -7.04
C ALA A 473 -11.20 -26.49 -6.71
N GLY A 474 -10.42 -26.99 -5.75
CA GLY A 474 -9.12 -26.42 -5.39
C GLY A 474 -8.11 -26.48 -6.55
N ALA A 475 -8.04 -27.62 -7.25
CA ALA A 475 -7.13 -27.77 -8.37
C ALA A 475 -7.53 -26.86 -9.57
N VAL A 476 -8.79 -26.88 -9.97
CA VAL A 476 -9.27 -26.13 -11.16
C VAL A 476 -9.27 -24.63 -10.87
N LEU A 477 -9.93 -24.20 -9.79
CA LEU A 477 -10.04 -22.78 -9.46
C LEU A 477 -8.71 -22.20 -8.97
N GLY A 478 -7.92 -22.94 -8.21
CA GLY A 478 -6.61 -22.51 -7.76
C GLY A 478 -5.65 -22.21 -8.92
N ILE A 479 -5.56 -23.13 -9.90
CA ILE A 479 -4.73 -22.93 -11.11
C ILE A 479 -5.27 -21.74 -11.92
N TRP A 480 -6.60 -21.65 -12.07
CA TRP A 480 -7.21 -20.56 -12.82
C TRP A 480 -6.93 -19.21 -12.19
N PHE A 481 -7.10 -19.08 -10.88
CA PHE A 481 -6.83 -17.82 -10.16
C PHE A 481 -5.35 -17.42 -10.23
N GLU A 482 -4.43 -18.39 -10.21
CA GLU A 482 -3.00 -18.11 -10.36
C GLU A 482 -2.66 -17.62 -11.76
N PHE A 483 -3.30 -18.19 -12.79
CA PHE A 483 -3.16 -17.72 -14.16
C PHE A 483 -3.70 -16.30 -14.34
N GLU A 484 -4.92 -16.00 -13.85
CA GLU A 484 -5.51 -14.66 -13.92
C GLU A 484 -4.67 -13.63 -13.15
N GLU A 485 -4.17 -13.99 -11.96
CA GLU A 485 -3.32 -13.11 -11.17
C GLU A 485 -2.07 -12.69 -11.96
N LYS A 486 -1.35 -13.64 -12.53
CA LYS A 486 -0.17 -13.36 -13.35
C LYS A 486 -0.52 -12.53 -14.60
N PHE A 487 -1.67 -12.79 -15.20
CA PHE A 487 -2.13 -12.08 -16.39
C PHE A 487 -2.46 -10.61 -16.08
N TYR A 488 -3.20 -10.34 -15.00
CA TYR A 488 -3.56 -8.97 -14.63
C TYR A 488 -2.39 -8.19 -14.03
N LEU A 489 -1.54 -8.80 -13.22
CA LEU A 489 -0.34 -8.15 -12.70
C LEU A 489 0.60 -7.65 -13.80
N ARG A 490 0.71 -8.39 -14.91
CA ARG A 490 1.51 -7.95 -16.07
C ARG A 490 0.89 -6.76 -16.83
N ARG A 491 -0.42 -6.56 -16.73
CA ARG A 491 -1.17 -5.52 -17.43
C ARG A 491 -1.54 -4.34 -16.55
N ASP A 492 -1.52 -4.55 -15.24
CA ASP A 492 -1.92 -3.51 -14.30
C ASP A 492 -0.80 -2.49 -14.10
N THR A 493 -1.06 -1.27 -14.58
CA THR A 493 -0.18 -0.12 -14.39
C THR A 493 -0.47 0.62 -13.08
N ILE A 494 -1.54 0.28 -12.37
CA ILE A 494 -1.91 0.90 -11.09
C ILE A 494 -1.15 0.24 -9.95
N ILE A 495 -1.21 -1.10 -9.86
CA ILE A 495 -0.59 -1.87 -8.76
C ILE A 495 0.89 -2.15 -9.02
N CYS A 496 1.27 -2.44 -10.29
CA CYS A 496 2.65 -2.76 -10.63
C CYS A 496 3.51 -1.50 -10.63
N SER A 497 4.24 -1.30 -9.55
CA SER A 497 5.23 -0.23 -9.41
C SER A 497 6.52 -0.76 -8.82
N ASP A 498 7.63 -0.36 -9.40
CA ASP A 498 8.95 -0.58 -8.81
C ASP A 498 9.22 0.45 -7.71
N ARG A 499 8.62 1.64 -7.82
CA ARG A 499 8.74 2.75 -6.86
C ARG A 499 7.39 3.40 -6.60
N GLY A 500 7.25 4.05 -5.44
CA GLY A 500 6.00 4.70 -5.04
C GLY A 500 4.91 3.71 -4.62
N LEU A 501 3.66 4.16 -4.60
CA LEU A 501 2.50 3.35 -4.19
C LEU A 501 1.84 2.63 -5.37
N SER A 502 2.04 3.12 -6.60
CA SER A 502 1.49 2.50 -7.81
C SER A 502 2.22 2.95 -9.07
N GLY A 503 2.07 2.19 -10.17
CA GLY A 503 2.63 2.56 -11.47
C GLY A 503 2.05 3.86 -12.03
N ILE A 504 0.76 4.14 -11.78
CA ILE A 504 0.13 5.42 -12.16
C ILE A 504 0.67 6.57 -11.34
N GLU A 505 0.83 6.39 -10.02
CA GLU A 505 1.45 7.42 -9.19
C GLU A 505 2.83 7.76 -9.71
N ASN A 506 3.66 6.74 -9.95
CA ASN A 506 5.02 6.92 -10.45
C ASN A 506 5.04 7.70 -11.77
N LYS A 507 4.20 7.31 -12.73
CA LYS A 507 4.05 8.03 -14.01
C LYS A 507 3.58 9.47 -13.80
N THR A 508 2.57 9.69 -12.96
CA THR A 508 2.05 11.02 -12.64
C THR A 508 3.11 11.90 -11.99
N VAL A 509 3.87 11.36 -11.03
CA VAL A 509 4.97 12.09 -10.37
C VAL A 509 6.03 12.46 -11.38
N GLN A 510 6.46 11.55 -12.25
CA GLN A 510 7.46 11.84 -13.28
C GLN A 510 6.99 12.93 -14.26
N GLU A 511 5.76 12.83 -14.77
CA GLU A 511 5.19 13.83 -15.69
C GLU A 511 5.05 15.20 -15.02
N ARG A 512 4.53 15.24 -13.80
CA ARG A 512 4.29 16.49 -13.06
C ARG A 512 5.59 17.13 -12.59
N THR A 513 6.55 16.33 -12.13
CA THR A 513 7.89 16.81 -11.74
C THR A 513 8.66 17.31 -12.96
N GLY A 514 8.61 16.57 -14.08
CA GLY A 514 9.22 17.02 -15.33
C GLY A 514 8.68 18.38 -15.76
N LYS A 515 7.36 18.56 -15.76
CA LYS A 515 6.72 19.83 -16.08
C LYS A 515 7.08 20.95 -15.09
N LEU A 516 7.13 20.62 -13.80
CA LEU A 516 7.56 21.56 -12.77
C LEU A 516 9.00 22.02 -12.99
N LEU A 517 9.91 21.10 -13.27
CA LEU A 517 11.31 21.41 -13.55
C LEU A 517 11.47 22.27 -14.82
N ASP A 518 10.64 22.05 -15.84
CA ASP A 518 10.63 22.91 -17.03
C ASP A 518 10.20 24.35 -16.73
N PHE A 519 9.22 24.55 -15.87
CA PHE A 519 8.85 25.88 -15.39
C PHE A 519 9.96 26.55 -14.55
N LEU A 520 10.76 25.74 -13.82
CA LEU A 520 11.80 26.23 -12.91
C LEU A 520 13.17 26.46 -13.60
N LYS A 521 13.30 26.17 -14.90
CA LYS A 521 14.47 26.55 -15.72
C LYS A 521 14.48 28.06 -15.96
#